data_32ea83187b35880ff94d127d0e929bef
#
_entry.id   32ea83187b35880ff94d127d0e929bef
#
_cell.length_a   1.000
_cell.length_b   1.000
_cell.length_c   1.000
_cell.angle_alpha   90.00
_cell.angle_beta   90.00
_cell.angle_gamma   90.00
#
_symmetry.space_group_name_H-M   'P 1'
#
loop_
_entity.id
_entity.type
_entity.pdbx_description
1 polymer ?
#
loop_
_entity_poly.entity_id
_entity_poly.type
_entity_poly.pdbx_seq_one_letter_code
_entity_poly.pdbx_strand_id
1 'polypeptide(L)'
;MRLIPSGRATRIAGQAVVVTALVAGTAAWAANDTTVNLDVDGRTQQVRMFGTTVDAALSAADVELGSRDAVSLPETAKVGDGDTIVVRHARPITLTVDGKTQTRWTTALTVGDALSDLQVRADGAAVSASRSAPLGRAGMALTVSTPKTVQVTVDGATTPVTSTGATYADLLQAAGVTLGPDDEASAPLTDTVVDGAALQVFRIVKQKVTEDSAIPFETQSTESGDLYKGDTDITTKGVKGVQQTTFEVVTKDGQQVSKNQVGAPKVTTPPVTQVQVTGTKEKPAPAAAPAVGGGSVWDAIAKCESGGNWSINTGNGYYGGLQFSQGTWRAYGGAGSASSASREEQIAVAQKVQAAQGWGAWPSCTRKLGLR
;
A
#
# COMPACT_ATOMS: atom_id res chain seq x y z
N MET A 1 -21.07 50.48 -9.35
CA MET A 1 -22.14 50.62 -8.40
C MET A 1 -23.49 50.37 -9.11
N ARG A 2 -23.97 49.11 -9.14
CA ARG A 2 -25.27 48.73 -9.68
C ARG A 2 -25.90 47.74 -8.70
N LEU A 3 -26.96 48.17 -8.09
CA LEU A 3 -27.80 47.44 -7.15
C LEU A 3 -28.57 46.33 -7.86
N ILE A 4 -28.53 45.12 -7.33
CA ILE A 4 -29.39 44.01 -7.76
C ILE A 4 -30.56 43.98 -6.78
N PRO A 5 -31.82 43.96 -7.25
CA PRO A 5 -32.97 43.91 -6.38
C PRO A 5 -33.19 42.48 -5.86
N SER A 6 -33.46 42.37 -4.57
CA SER A 6 -33.86 41.18 -3.81
C SER A 6 -35.12 40.55 -4.39
N GLY A 7 -35.02 39.29 -4.84
CA GLY A 7 -36.21 38.50 -5.20
C GLY A 7 -37.03 38.15 -4.00
N ARG A 8 -38.29 38.57 -3.99
CA ARG A 8 -39.34 38.24 -3.03
C ARG A 8 -39.62 36.72 -3.08
N ALA A 9 -39.48 36.06 -1.97
CA ALA A 9 -40.00 34.71 -1.77
C ALA A 9 -41.52 34.72 -1.94
N THR A 10 -42.00 34.14 -3.02
CA THR A 10 -43.43 33.94 -3.26
C THR A 10 -43.86 32.71 -2.42
N ARG A 11 -44.46 32.93 -1.28
CA ARG A 11 -45.21 31.91 -0.53
C ARG A 11 -46.42 31.55 -1.40
N ILE A 12 -46.42 30.37 -2.00
CA ILE A 12 -47.62 29.78 -2.59
C ILE A 12 -48.50 29.31 -1.44
N ALA A 13 -49.44 30.16 -1.03
CA ALA A 13 -50.54 29.74 -0.21
C ALA A 13 -51.45 28.85 -1.05
N GLY A 14 -51.57 27.56 -0.65
CA GLY A 14 -52.51 26.65 -1.30
C GLY A 14 -53.95 27.22 -1.12
N GLN A 15 -54.48 27.76 -2.19
CA GLN A 15 -55.91 28.12 -2.21
C GLN A 15 -56.72 26.84 -2.31
N ALA A 16 -57.42 26.49 -1.23
CA ALA A 16 -58.49 25.52 -1.30
C ALA A 16 -59.61 26.06 -2.20
N VAL A 17 -59.74 25.46 -3.36
CA VAL A 17 -60.87 25.78 -4.26
C VAL A 17 -62.08 25.06 -3.71
N VAL A 18 -62.94 25.77 -3.03
CA VAL A 18 -64.27 25.29 -2.63
C VAL A 18 -65.16 25.41 -3.87
N VAL A 19 -65.46 24.31 -4.54
CA VAL A 19 -66.46 24.27 -5.59
C VAL A 19 -67.81 24.04 -4.91
N THR A 20 -68.60 25.12 -4.79
CA THR A 20 -69.99 25.04 -4.33
C THR A 20 -70.91 24.83 -5.55
N ALA A 21 -71.35 23.59 -5.75
CA ALA A 21 -72.39 23.31 -6.72
C ALA A 21 -73.75 23.56 -6.09
N LEU A 22 -74.40 24.65 -6.42
CA LEU A 22 -75.83 24.92 -6.07
C LEU A 22 -76.75 24.26 -7.09
N VAL A 23 -77.41 23.18 -6.70
CA VAL A 23 -78.52 22.62 -7.48
C VAL A 23 -79.83 23.12 -6.78
N ALA A 24 -80.52 24.09 -7.41
CA ALA A 24 -81.84 24.50 -7.02
C ALA A 24 -82.91 23.51 -7.52
N GLY A 25 -83.47 22.71 -6.70
CA GLY A 25 -84.58 21.79 -6.98
C GLY A 25 -85.57 21.73 -5.87
N THR A 26 -86.70 22.38 -6.08
CA THR A 26 -88.10 22.35 -5.49
C THR A 26 -88.30 21.69 -4.10
N ALA A 27 -88.82 22.51 -3.17
CA ALA A 27 -89.16 22.23 -1.78
C ALA A 27 -90.31 21.19 -1.66
N ALA A 28 -90.05 19.93 -1.56
CA ALA A 28 -90.96 18.87 -1.19
C ALA A 28 -90.35 17.59 -0.58
N TRP A 29 -89.06 17.57 -0.21
CA TRP A 29 -88.40 16.38 0.31
C TRP A 29 -87.53 16.64 1.56
N ALA A 30 -87.89 17.54 2.41
CA ALA A 30 -87.03 18.04 3.47
C ALA A 30 -86.93 17.15 4.74
N ALA A 31 -87.33 15.89 4.69
CA ALA A 31 -87.29 15.00 5.87
C ALA A 31 -86.14 13.95 5.92
N ASN A 32 -85.38 13.72 4.80
CA ASN A 32 -84.33 12.73 4.79
C ASN A 32 -83.10 13.21 3.99
N ASP A 33 -82.84 14.49 3.95
CA ASP A 33 -81.77 15.15 3.23
C ASP A 33 -80.64 15.46 4.22
N THR A 34 -79.52 14.78 4.08
CA THR A 34 -78.36 14.95 4.97
C THR A 34 -77.18 15.51 4.14
N THR A 35 -76.50 16.51 4.69
CA THR A 35 -75.34 17.10 4.07
C THR A 35 -74.09 16.72 4.87
N VAL A 36 -73.13 16.03 4.27
CA VAL A 36 -71.87 15.57 4.89
C VAL A 36 -70.66 16.20 4.19
N ASN A 37 -69.56 16.31 4.90
CA ASN A 37 -68.29 16.69 4.36
C ASN A 37 -67.53 15.42 3.93
N LEU A 38 -67.26 15.24 2.64
CA LEU A 38 -66.52 14.11 2.14
C LEU A 38 -65.08 14.55 1.75
N ASP A 39 -64.09 14.07 2.47
CA ASP A 39 -62.66 14.27 2.15
C ASP A 39 -62.13 13.07 1.41
N VAL A 40 -61.97 13.20 0.10
CA VAL A 40 -61.41 12.19 -0.75
C VAL A 40 -59.99 12.55 -1.13
N ASP A 41 -58.99 11.79 -0.66
CA ASP A 41 -57.57 12.04 -0.90
C ASP A 41 -57.10 13.46 -0.58
N GLY A 42 -57.61 14.04 0.50
CA GLY A 42 -57.27 15.40 0.93
C GLY A 42 -58.06 16.51 0.22
N ARG A 43 -59.06 16.15 -0.60
CA ARG A 43 -59.96 17.10 -1.23
C ARG A 43 -61.30 17.01 -0.56
N THR A 44 -61.71 18.04 0.15
CA THR A 44 -62.98 18.11 0.84
C THR A 44 -64.06 18.69 -0.08
N GLN A 45 -65.22 18.01 -0.13
CA GLN A 45 -66.45 18.50 -0.80
C GLN A 45 -67.67 18.28 0.09
N GLN A 46 -68.65 19.13 0.00
CA GLN A 46 -69.96 18.90 0.63
C GLN A 46 -70.82 18.05 -0.29
N VAL A 47 -71.38 17.00 0.25
CA VAL A 47 -72.23 16.05 -0.47
C VAL A 47 -73.58 16.04 0.19
N ARG A 48 -74.59 16.35 -0.63
CA ARG A 48 -76.01 16.25 -0.21
C ARG A 48 -76.52 14.88 -0.72
N MET A 49 -77.08 14.14 0.20
CA MET A 49 -77.52 12.76 -0.06
C MET A 49 -78.90 12.48 0.49
N PHE A 50 -79.55 11.52 -0.14
CA PHE A 50 -80.76 10.93 0.41
C PHE A 50 -80.42 9.68 1.20
N GLY A 51 -80.50 9.74 2.51
CA GLY A 51 -80.10 8.66 3.39
C GLY A 51 -79.20 9.13 4.52
N THR A 52 -78.80 8.23 5.41
CA THR A 52 -78.03 8.51 6.60
C THR A 52 -76.80 7.53 6.74
N THR A 53 -76.33 6.96 5.65
CA THR A 53 -75.17 6.03 5.70
C THR A 53 -74.01 6.51 4.92
N VAL A 54 -72.82 6.04 5.28
CA VAL A 54 -71.55 6.32 4.54
C VAL A 54 -71.69 5.88 3.08
N ASP A 55 -72.27 4.71 2.82
CA ASP A 55 -72.53 4.17 1.47
C ASP A 55 -73.37 5.15 0.62
N ALA A 56 -74.43 5.73 1.20
CA ALA A 56 -75.27 6.72 0.52
C ALA A 56 -74.48 7.98 0.18
N ALA A 57 -73.53 8.41 1.04
CA ALA A 57 -72.66 9.56 0.79
C ALA A 57 -71.66 9.27 -0.34
N LEU A 58 -71.03 8.09 -0.32
CA LEU A 58 -70.07 7.66 -1.37
C LEU A 58 -70.79 7.54 -2.71
N SER A 59 -71.94 6.90 -2.76
CA SER A 59 -72.76 6.79 -3.96
C SER A 59 -73.21 8.14 -4.52
N ALA A 60 -73.58 9.10 -3.66
CA ALA A 60 -73.98 10.44 -4.06
C ALA A 60 -72.81 11.27 -4.61
N ALA A 61 -71.58 10.95 -4.23
CA ALA A 61 -70.34 11.56 -4.71
C ALA A 61 -69.68 10.81 -5.84
N ASP A 62 -70.21 9.72 -6.32
CA ASP A 62 -69.66 8.82 -7.34
C ASP A 62 -68.25 8.32 -6.93
N VAL A 63 -68.11 7.94 -5.64
CA VAL A 63 -66.84 7.41 -5.08
C VAL A 63 -66.99 5.89 -4.86
N GLU A 64 -66.21 5.13 -5.63
CA GLU A 64 -66.10 3.69 -5.46
C GLU A 64 -64.92 3.35 -4.55
N LEU A 65 -65.11 2.39 -3.65
CA LEU A 65 -64.09 1.89 -2.74
C LEU A 65 -63.48 0.61 -3.25
N GLY A 66 -62.18 0.56 -3.40
CA GLY A 66 -61.43 -0.67 -3.63
C GLY A 66 -61.16 -1.42 -2.32
N SER A 67 -60.82 -2.68 -2.42
CA SER A 67 -60.58 -3.59 -1.29
C SER A 67 -59.43 -3.18 -0.35
N ARG A 68 -58.60 -2.24 -0.80
CA ARG A 68 -57.43 -1.73 -0.03
C ARG A 68 -57.58 -0.26 0.39
N ASP A 69 -58.70 0.36 0.02
CA ASP A 69 -58.96 1.75 0.38
C ASP A 69 -59.34 1.85 1.86
N ALA A 70 -59.05 2.98 2.45
CA ALA A 70 -59.41 3.27 3.83
C ALA A 70 -60.56 4.27 3.87
N VAL A 71 -61.55 3.98 4.66
CA VAL A 71 -62.63 4.89 4.98
C VAL A 71 -62.71 5.08 6.50
N SER A 72 -62.99 6.29 6.96
CA SER A 72 -62.97 6.62 8.38
C SER A 72 -64.07 5.92 9.18
N LEU A 73 -65.16 5.53 8.55
CA LEU A 73 -66.31 4.87 9.12
C LEU A 73 -66.75 3.72 8.21
N PRO A 74 -67.26 2.60 8.74
CA PRO A 74 -67.82 1.53 7.89
C PRO A 74 -68.95 2.06 6.97
N GLU A 75 -69.06 1.49 5.77
CA GLU A 75 -70.05 1.90 4.77
C GLU A 75 -71.50 1.90 5.33
N THR A 76 -71.79 0.94 6.24
CA THR A 76 -73.09 0.84 6.91
C THR A 76 -73.30 1.80 8.10
N ALA A 77 -72.25 2.53 8.48
CA ALA A 77 -72.34 3.47 9.60
C ALA A 77 -73.30 4.63 9.28
N LYS A 78 -74.07 5.05 10.30
CA LYS A 78 -74.93 6.24 10.21
C LYS A 78 -74.14 7.50 10.36
N VAL A 79 -74.41 8.46 9.51
CA VAL A 79 -73.82 9.81 9.54
C VAL A 79 -74.91 10.85 9.58
N GLY A 80 -74.65 11.94 10.27
CA GLY A 80 -75.54 13.08 10.43
C GLY A 80 -75.13 14.30 9.65
N ASP A 81 -75.96 15.34 9.74
CA ASP A 81 -75.66 16.59 9.04
C ASP A 81 -74.40 17.25 9.58
N GLY A 82 -73.47 17.60 8.67
CA GLY A 82 -72.17 18.18 9.00
C GLY A 82 -71.05 17.18 9.33
N ASP A 83 -71.35 15.89 9.45
CA ASP A 83 -70.30 14.87 9.69
C ASP A 83 -69.28 14.83 8.57
N THR A 84 -68.05 14.44 8.94
CA THR A 84 -66.97 14.31 8.00
C THR A 84 -66.59 12.84 7.74
N ILE A 85 -66.66 12.42 6.48
CA ILE A 85 -66.23 11.11 6.02
C ILE A 85 -64.88 11.29 5.29
N VAL A 86 -63.88 10.53 5.72
CA VAL A 86 -62.55 10.56 5.08
C VAL A 86 -62.34 9.30 4.28
N VAL A 87 -62.04 9.46 3.00
CA VAL A 87 -61.68 8.35 2.08
C VAL A 87 -60.26 8.52 1.61
N ARG A 88 -59.50 7.46 1.71
CA ARG A 88 -58.13 7.40 1.23
C ARG A 88 -57.97 6.22 0.28
N HIS A 89 -57.76 6.47 -1.00
CA HIS A 89 -57.55 5.42 -1.97
C HIS A 89 -56.15 4.84 -1.83
N ALA A 90 -56.08 3.53 -1.86
CA ALA A 90 -54.81 2.82 -1.87
C ALA A 90 -54.08 2.99 -3.21
N ARG A 91 -52.82 3.22 -3.12
CA ARG A 91 -51.94 3.43 -4.26
C ARG A 91 -50.71 2.52 -4.19
N PRO A 92 -50.26 1.93 -5.34
CA PRO A 92 -49.10 1.08 -5.34
C PRO A 92 -47.81 1.91 -5.29
N ILE A 93 -46.86 1.48 -4.47
CA ILE A 93 -45.53 2.04 -4.40
C ILE A 93 -44.55 0.95 -4.81
N THR A 94 -43.80 1.16 -5.89
CA THR A 94 -42.64 0.33 -6.22
C THR A 94 -41.45 0.86 -5.44
N LEU A 95 -41.15 0.20 -4.32
CA LEU A 95 -40.13 0.63 -3.38
C LEU A 95 -38.85 -0.17 -3.59
N THR A 96 -37.75 0.51 -3.89
CA THR A 96 -36.39 -0.07 -3.94
C THR A 96 -35.60 0.44 -2.74
N VAL A 97 -35.33 -0.43 -1.78
CA VAL A 97 -34.50 -0.11 -0.61
C VAL A 97 -33.17 -0.83 -0.74
N ASP A 98 -32.08 -0.10 -0.82
CA ASP A 98 -30.71 -0.63 -0.97
C ASP A 98 -30.62 -1.72 -2.06
N GLY A 99 -31.21 -1.44 -3.23
CA GLY A 99 -31.25 -2.34 -4.37
C GLY A 99 -32.32 -3.42 -4.34
N LYS A 100 -33.03 -3.63 -3.24
CA LYS A 100 -34.12 -4.62 -3.14
C LYS A 100 -35.45 -3.97 -3.49
N THR A 101 -36.08 -4.41 -4.56
CA THR A 101 -37.36 -3.87 -5.07
C THR A 101 -38.52 -4.70 -4.61
N GLN A 102 -39.57 -4.05 -4.15
CA GLN A 102 -40.85 -4.64 -3.78
C GLN A 102 -42.02 -3.68 -4.07
N THR A 103 -43.17 -4.21 -4.44
CA THR A 103 -44.40 -3.41 -4.55
C THR A 103 -45.16 -3.48 -3.25
N ARG A 104 -45.52 -2.29 -2.70
CA ARG A 104 -46.28 -2.14 -1.47
C ARG A 104 -47.48 -1.22 -1.75
N TRP A 105 -48.47 -1.26 -0.91
CA TRP A 105 -49.64 -0.41 -1.02
C TRP A 105 -49.76 0.49 0.22
N THR A 106 -50.15 1.74 0.00
CA THR A 106 -50.35 2.71 1.05
C THR A 106 -51.55 3.57 0.70
N THR A 107 -52.18 4.13 1.71
CA THR A 107 -53.24 5.15 1.58
C THR A 107 -52.71 6.55 1.86
N ALA A 108 -51.40 6.68 2.13
CA ALA A 108 -50.77 7.96 2.40
C ALA A 108 -50.82 8.91 1.21
N LEU A 109 -50.87 10.21 1.48
CA LEU A 109 -50.98 11.25 0.44
C LEU A 109 -49.62 11.84 0.03
N THR A 110 -48.59 11.65 0.87
CA THR A 110 -47.25 12.14 0.58
C THR A 110 -46.22 11.02 0.64
N VAL A 111 -45.08 11.24 0.05
CA VAL A 111 -43.93 10.28 0.09
C VAL A 111 -43.49 10.07 1.53
N GLY A 112 -43.41 11.11 2.35
CA GLY A 112 -42.98 10.99 3.75
C GLY A 112 -43.93 10.14 4.58
N ASP A 113 -45.24 10.37 4.46
CA ASP A 113 -46.24 9.59 5.14
C ASP A 113 -46.25 8.13 4.68
N ALA A 114 -46.06 7.90 3.36
CA ALA A 114 -45.99 6.54 2.82
C ALA A 114 -44.77 5.76 3.33
N LEU A 115 -43.59 6.38 3.41
CA LEU A 115 -42.40 5.75 3.98
C LEU A 115 -42.60 5.39 5.45
N SER A 116 -43.28 6.27 6.22
CA SER A 116 -43.63 6.04 7.62
C SER A 116 -44.62 4.88 7.76
N ASP A 117 -45.70 4.90 6.97
CA ASP A 117 -46.77 3.90 6.95
C ASP A 117 -46.22 2.50 6.60
N LEU A 118 -45.29 2.46 5.65
CA LEU A 118 -44.61 1.23 5.21
C LEU A 118 -43.45 0.82 6.13
N GLN A 119 -43.22 1.55 7.23
CA GLN A 119 -42.14 1.32 8.21
C GLN A 119 -40.75 1.30 7.59
N VAL A 120 -40.51 2.11 6.57
CA VAL A 120 -39.22 2.23 5.94
C VAL A 120 -38.33 3.17 6.77
N ARG A 121 -37.17 2.67 7.23
CA ARG A 121 -36.19 3.50 7.92
C ARG A 121 -35.62 4.52 6.93
N ALA A 122 -36.15 5.72 6.98
CA ALA A 122 -35.75 6.79 6.07
C ALA A 122 -34.95 7.92 6.77
N ASP A 123 -34.64 7.76 8.06
CA ASP A 123 -33.86 8.76 8.81
C ASP A 123 -32.44 8.80 8.26
N GLY A 124 -32.01 9.98 7.78
CA GLY A 124 -30.73 10.17 7.12
C GLY A 124 -30.62 9.53 5.73
N ALA A 125 -31.63 8.77 5.27
CA ALA A 125 -31.59 8.12 3.95
C ALA A 125 -31.79 9.12 2.81
N ALA A 126 -31.12 8.87 1.69
CA ALA A 126 -31.42 9.52 0.44
C ALA A 126 -32.67 8.90 -0.18
N VAL A 127 -33.64 9.73 -0.55
CA VAL A 127 -34.89 9.31 -1.19
C VAL A 127 -34.97 9.98 -2.56
N SER A 128 -35.34 9.20 -3.59
CA SER A 128 -35.41 9.68 -4.98
C SER A 128 -36.46 10.76 -5.24
N ALA A 129 -37.33 11.05 -4.27
CA ALA A 129 -38.32 12.10 -4.32
C ALA A 129 -38.39 12.89 -3.00
N SER A 130 -38.88 14.14 -3.06
CA SER A 130 -39.10 14.92 -1.85
C SER A 130 -40.13 14.23 -0.95
N ARG A 131 -39.91 14.21 0.37
CA ARG A 131 -40.87 13.67 1.34
C ARG A 131 -42.20 14.36 1.32
N SER A 132 -42.24 15.65 0.94
CA SER A 132 -43.48 16.41 0.79
C SER A 132 -44.15 16.24 -0.58
N ALA A 133 -43.55 15.48 -1.50
CA ALA A 133 -44.13 15.23 -2.81
C ALA A 133 -45.47 14.48 -2.67
N PRO A 134 -46.53 14.92 -3.38
CA PRO A 134 -47.81 14.24 -3.35
C PRO A 134 -47.78 12.92 -4.09
N LEU A 135 -48.44 11.90 -3.57
CA LEU A 135 -48.63 10.61 -4.18
C LEU A 135 -49.94 10.59 -4.99
N GLY A 136 -49.81 10.43 -6.30
CA GLY A 136 -50.96 10.19 -7.19
C GLY A 136 -51.55 8.81 -7.03
N ARG A 137 -52.83 8.61 -7.45
CA ARG A 137 -53.53 7.30 -7.43
C ARG A 137 -52.82 6.23 -8.26
N ALA A 138 -52.10 6.63 -9.30
CA ALA A 138 -51.29 5.71 -10.14
C ALA A 138 -50.09 5.13 -9.38
N GLY A 139 -49.75 5.66 -8.24
CA GLY A 139 -48.61 5.27 -7.45
C GLY A 139 -47.30 5.93 -7.91
N MET A 140 -46.16 5.46 -7.38
CA MET A 140 -44.86 6.01 -7.65
C MET A 140 -43.76 4.95 -7.45
N ALA A 141 -42.68 5.04 -8.21
CA ALA A 141 -41.45 4.34 -7.92
C ALA A 141 -40.55 5.18 -7.01
N LEU A 142 -40.12 4.62 -5.89
CA LEU A 142 -39.28 5.28 -4.90
C LEU A 142 -38.01 4.45 -4.68
N THR A 143 -36.85 5.09 -4.74
CA THR A 143 -35.59 4.50 -4.32
C THR A 143 -35.16 5.15 -3.00
N VAL A 144 -34.81 4.31 -2.05
CA VAL A 144 -34.32 4.69 -0.73
C VAL A 144 -32.97 4.07 -0.52
N SER A 145 -31.95 4.91 -0.30
CA SER A 145 -30.60 4.48 0.03
C SER A 145 -30.33 4.81 1.49
N THR A 146 -30.19 3.79 2.33
CA THR A 146 -29.95 3.99 3.77
C THR A 146 -28.49 4.40 4.00
N PRO A 147 -28.22 5.23 5.03
CA PRO A 147 -26.86 5.55 5.39
C PRO A 147 -26.12 4.29 5.84
N LYS A 148 -24.91 4.09 5.31
CA LYS A 148 -24.02 2.99 5.66
C LYS A 148 -22.72 3.57 6.16
N THR A 149 -22.17 3.00 7.23
CA THR A 149 -20.90 3.41 7.81
C THR A 149 -19.83 2.38 7.48
N VAL A 150 -18.77 2.80 6.80
CA VAL A 150 -17.64 1.96 6.39
C VAL A 150 -16.36 2.50 7.01
N GLN A 151 -15.49 1.61 7.47
CA GLN A 151 -14.16 1.98 7.92
C GLN A 151 -13.25 2.15 6.69
N VAL A 152 -12.93 3.39 6.35
CA VAL A 152 -12.05 3.70 5.21
C VAL A 152 -10.63 3.92 5.72
N THR A 153 -9.71 3.11 5.23
CA THR A 153 -8.27 3.23 5.51
C THR A 153 -7.57 3.79 4.28
N VAL A 154 -6.95 4.94 4.43
CA VAL A 154 -6.17 5.61 3.37
C VAL A 154 -5.00 6.36 4.00
N ASP A 155 -3.83 6.33 3.36
CA ASP A 155 -2.62 7.02 3.82
C ASP A 155 -2.25 6.69 5.29
N GLY A 156 -2.49 5.44 5.70
CA GLY A 156 -2.22 4.93 7.05
C GLY A 156 -3.24 5.32 8.13
N ALA A 157 -4.26 6.13 7.79
CA ALA A 157 -5.32 6.53 8.72
C ALA A 157 -6.62 5.78 8.43
N THR A 158 -7.30 5.32 9.48
CA THR A 158 -8.63 4.70 9.37
C THR A 158 -9.68 5.63 9.94
N THR A 159 -10.68 5.96 9.14
CA THR A 159 -11.78 6.84 9.55
C THR A 159 -13.13 6.22 9.22
N PRO A 160 -14.15 6.33 10.10
CA PRO A 160 -15.50 5.92 9.77
C PRO A 160 -16.11 6.95 8.81
N VAL A 161 -16.59 6.49 7.67
CA VAL A 161 -17.28 7.31 6.67
C VAL A 161 -18.71 6.83 6.53
N THR A 162 -19.66 7.73 6.72
CA THR A 162 -21.09 7.43 6.53
C THR A 162 -21.56 8.05 5.22
N SER A 163 -22.14 7.23 4.35
CA SER A 163 -22.65 7.65 3.06
C SER A 163 -23.96 6.92 2.72
N THR A 164 -24.81 7.58 1.96
CA THR A 164 -25.98 6.98 1.31
C THR A 164 -25.70 6.56 -0.13
N GLY A 165 -24.46 6.70 -0.59
CA GLY A 165 -24.00 6.25 -1.91
C GLY A 165 -24.17 4.74 -2.08
N ALA A 166 -24.47 4.34 -3.30
CA ALA A 166 -24.72 2.93 -3.59
C ALA A 166 -23.43 2.12 -3.71
N THR A 167 -22.33 2.76 -4.12
CA THR A 167 -21.05 2.10 -4.45
C THR A 167 -19.90 2.60 -3.59
N TYR A 168 -18.81 1.85 -3.56
CA TYR A 168 -17.58 2.31 -2.90
C TYR A 168 -16.98 3.55 -3.57
N ALA A 169 -17.22 3.77 -4.88
CA ALA A 169 -16.84 5.02 -5.52
C ALA A 169 -17.55 6.23 -4.90
N ASP A 170 -18.88 6.12 -4.70
CA ASP A 170 -19.68 7.17 -4.05
C ASP A 170 -19.22 7.42 -2.61
N LEU A 171 -18.85 6.34 -1.90
CA LEU A 171 -18.34 6.41 -0.53
C LEU A 171 -17.01 7.18 -0.47
N LEU A 172 -16.05 6.86 -1.35
CA LEU A 172 -14.76 7.56 -1.41
C LEU A 172 -14.94 9.03 -1.79
N GLN A 173 -15.86 9.33 -2.71
CA GLN A 173 -16.21 10.71 -3.04
C GLN A 173 -16.77 11.46 -1.83
N ALA A 174 -17.67 10.83 -1.06
CA ALA A 174 -18.21 11.41 0.17
C ALA A 174 -17.13 11.61 1.24
N ALA A 175 -16.11 10.76 1.27
CA ALA A 175 -14.95 10.87 2.14
C ALA A 175 -13.93 11.93 1.66
N GLY A 176 -14.10 12.52 0.47
CA GLY A 176 -13.13 13.43 -0.14
C GLY A 176 -11.83 12.74 -0.59
N VAL A 177 -11.85 11.42 -0.74
CA VAL A 177 -10.70 10.62 -1.18
C VAL A 177 -10.66 10.56 -2.70
N THR A 178 -9.63 11.15 -3.29
CA THR A 178 -9.36 11.05 -4.72
C THR A 178 -8.31 9.96 -4.97
N LEU A 179 -8.60 9.06 -5.91
CA LEU A 179 -7.67 8.03 -6.34
C LEU A 179 -6.81 8.53 -7.50
N GLY A 180 -5.52 8.24 -7.45
CA GLY A 180 -4.62 8.36 -8.59
C GLY A 180 -4.89 7.26 -9.63
N PRO A 181 -4.31 7.40 -10.84
CA PRO A 181 -4.57 6.45 -11.94
C PRO A 181 -4.07 5.02 -11.67
N ASP A 182 -3.11 4.88 -10.77
CA ASP A 182 -2.51 3.59 -10.41
C ASP A 182 -2.95 3.09 -9.02
N ASP A 183 -3.69 3.91 -8.26
CA ASP A 183 -4.13 3.53 -6.91
C ASP A 183 -5.10 2.35 -6.95
N GLU A 184 -5.05 1.52 -5.93
CA GLU A 184 -5.87 0.34 -5.79
C GLU A 184 -6.79 0.44 -4.58
N ALA A 185 -7.94 -0.23 -4.64
CA ALA A 185 -8.81 -0.42 -3.50
C ALA A 185 -8.93 -1.91 -3.17
N SER A 186 -9.19 -2.23 -1.91
CA SER A 186 -9.36 -3.63 -1.45
C SER A 186 -10.63 -4.30 -1.97
N ALA A 187 -11.54 -3.52 -2.56
CA ALA A 187 -12.75 -4.01 -3.22
C ALA A 187 -13.00 -3.21 -4.50
N PRO A 188 -13.68 -3.80 -5.51
CA PRO A 188 -14.09 -3.07 -6.70
C PRO A 188 -14.94 -1.84 -6.36
N LEU A 189 -14.61 -0.69 -6.94
CA LEU A 189 -15.29 0.55 -6.64
C LEU A 189 -16.76 0.58 -7.08
N THR A 190 -17.12 -0.29 -8.02
CA THR A 190 -18.48 -0.49 -8.52
C THR A 190 -19.35 -1.34 -7.62
N ASP A 191 -18.75 -2.01 -6.64
CA ASP A 191 -19.48 -2.88 -5.73
C ASP A 191 -20.37 -2.08 -4.78
N THR A 192 -21.49 -2.70 -4.40
CA THR A 192 -22.44 -2.11 -3.45
C THR A 192 -21.83 -2.02 -2.06
N VAL A 193 -21.97 -0.85 -1.45
CA VAL A 193 -21.50 -0.60 -0.08
C VAL A 193 -22.27 -1.47 0.91
N VAL A 194 -21.54 -2.15 1.77
CA VAL A 194 -22.09 -2.95 2.88
C VAL A 194 -21.83 -2.20 4.18
N ASP A 195 -22.90 -2.06 5.01
CA ASP A 195 -22.76 -1.41 6.31
C ASP A 195 -21.83 -2.19 7.25
N GLY A 196 -20.94 -1.48 7.94
CA GLY A 196 -19.92 -2.07 8.80
C GLY A 196 -18.70 -2.64 8.07
N ALA A 197 -18.64 -2.56 6.74
CA ALA A 197 -17.51 -3.03 5.96
C ALA A 197 -16.24 -2.20 6.22
N ALA A 198 -15.09 -2.74 5.78
CA ALA A 198 -13.82 -2.02 5.71
C ALA A 198 -13.39 -1.90 4.25
N LEU A 199 -12.96 -0.70 3.86
CA LEU A 199 -12.36 -0.41 2.56
C LEU A 199 -10.97 0.16 2.77
N GLN A 200 -9.97 -0.46 2.15
CA GLN A 200 -8.60 0.05 2.16
C GLN A 200 -8.24 0.58 0.77
N VAL A 201 -7.64 1.76 0.74
CA VAL A 201 -7.05 2.39 -0.44
C VAL A 201 -5.54 2.27 -0.32
N PHE A 202 -4.89 1.80 -1.38
CA PHE A 202 -3.46 1.65 -1.50
C PHE A 202 -2.92 2.69 -2.48
N ARG A 203 -1.97 3.50 -2.02
CA ARG A 203 -1.30 4.49 -2.87
C ARG A 203 -0.20 3.82 -3.67
N ILE A 204 -0.32 3.82 -4.97
CA ILE A 204 0.67 3.26 -5.89
C ILE A 204 1.43 4.38 -6.58
N VAL A 205 2.74 4.40 -6.35
CA VAL A 205 3.63 5.36 -7.05
C VAL A 205 4.64 4.61 -7.90
N LYS A 206 4.68 4.93 -9.17
CA LYS A 206 5.67 4.44 -10.14
C LYS A 206 6.67 5.54 -10.44
N GLN A 207 7.93 5.28 -10.19
CA GLN A 207 8.99 6.24 -10.46
C GLN A 207 10.18 5.59 -11.16
N LYS A 208 10.87 6.35 -12.01
CA LYS A 208 12.12 5.92 -12.63
C LYS A 208 13.28 6.40 -11.78
N VAL A 209 14.10 5.45 -11.34
CA VAL A 209 15.31 5.71 -10.58
C VAL A 209 16.50 5.23 -11.40
N THR A 210 17.54 6.04 -11.48
CA THR A 210 18.76 5.70 -12.21
C THR A 210 19.87 5.46 -11.21
N GLU A 211 20.55 4.33 -11.34
CA GLU A 211 21.66 3.91 -10.47
C GLU A 211 22.92 3.70 -11.29
N ASP A 212 24.02 4.20 -10.76
CA ASP A 212 25.33 4.00 -11.34
C ASP A 212 25.96 2.73 -10.78
N SER A 213 26.57 1.93 -11.64
CA SER A 213 27.33 0.76 -11.27
C SER A 213 28.68 0.72 -11.98
N ALA A 214 29.68 0.18 -11.28
CA ALA A 214 31.02 0.10 -11.84
C ALA A 214 31.13 -1.05 -12.85
N ILE A 215 31.76 -0.76 -13.99
CA ILE A 215 32.15 -1.77 -14.97
C ILE A 215 33.61 -2.16 -14.64
N PRO A 216 33.90 -3.43 -14.37
CA PRO A 216 35.28 -3.86 -14.16
C PRO A 216 36.10 -3.61 -15.43
N PHE A 217 37.38 -3.29 -15.25
CA PHE A 217 38.35 -3.26 -16.39
C PHE A 217 38.89 -4.66 -16.68
N GLU A 218 39.27 -4.87 -17.90
CA GLU A 218 39.99 -6.07 -18.32
C GLU A 218 41.50 -5.87 -18.09
N THR A 219 42.24 -7.00 -17.86
CA THR A 219 43.69 -7.00 -17.75
C THR A 219 44.28 -7.73 -18.95
N GLN A 220 45.08 -7.03 -19.71
CA GLN A 220 45.86 -7.58 -20.81
C GLN A 220 47.29 -7.77 -20.34
N SER A 221 47.80 -9.02 -20.33
CA SER A 221 49.14 -9.38 -19.93
C SER A 221 49.97 -9.75 -21.15
N THR A 222 51.19 -9.22 -21.22
CA THR A 222 52.18 -9.58 -22.22
C THR A 222 53.42 -10.18 -21.50
N GLU A 223 53.99 -11.23 -22.00
CA GLU A 223 55.18 -11.86 -21.42
C GLU A 223 56.45 -11.14 -21.83
N SER A 224 57.45 -11.04 -20.92
CA SER A 224 58.76 -10.48 -21.17
C SER A 224 59.84 -11.31 -20.52
N GLY A 225 60.90 -11.59 -21.30
CA GLY A 225 62.14 -12.21 -20.81
C GLY A 225 63.07 -11.27 -20.03
N ASP A 226 62.74 -9.99 -19.93
CA ASP A 226 63.55 -9.01 -19.19
C ASP A 226 63.22 -8.98 -17.71
N LEU A 227 61.97 -9.36 -17.36
CA LEU A 227 61.51 -9.45 -15.99
C LEU A 227 61.60 -10.86 -15.45
N TYR A 228 61.89 -11.00 -14.16
CA TYR A 228 61.96 -12.33 -13.54
C TYR A 228 60.53 -12.91 -13.37
N LYS A 229 60.44 -14.23 -13.46
CA LYS A 229 59.21 -14.96 -13.26
C LYS A 229 58.58 -14.64 -11.90
N GLY A 230 57.31 -14.16 -11.95
CA GLY A 230 56.55 -13.67 -10.78
C GLY A 230 56.60 -12.17 -10.58
N ASP A 231 57.46 -11.46 -11.31
CA ASP A 231 57.44 -9.99 -11.32
C ASP A 231 56.47 -9.51 -12.40
N THR A 232 55.75 -8.40 -12.08
CA THR A 232 54.81 -7.80 -13.02
C THR A 232 55.04 -6.30 -13.04
N ASP A 233 55.12 -5.72 -14.24
CA ASP A 233 55.19 -4.28 -14.45
C ASP A 233 53.89 -3.79 -15.11
N ILE A 234 53.20 -2.81 -14.49
CA ILE A 234 51.96 -2.25 -14.99
C ILE A 234 52.27 -1.02 -15.83
N THR A 235 52.17 -1.17 -17.15
CA THR A 235 52.43 -0.07 -18.09
C THR A 235 51.21 0.87 -18.25
N THR A 236 50.00 0.34 -18.10
CA THR A 236 48.78 1.13 -18.07
C THR A 236 47.89 0.64 -16.92
N LYS A 237 47.61 1.53 -15.99
CA LYS A 237 46.76 1.21 -14.85
C LYS A 237 45.30 1.10 -15.31
N GLY A 238 44.63 -0.01 -14.96
CA GLY A 238 43.21 -0.20 -15.21
C GLY A 238 42.35 0.80 -14.42
N VAL A 239 41.31 1.32 -15.07
CA VAL A 239 40.32 2.17 -14.45
C VAL A 239 38.95 1.57 -14.68
N LYS A 240 38.15 1.44 -13.58
CA LYS A 240 36.78 0.96 -13.71
C LYS A 240 35.93 1.96 -14.49
N GLY A 241 35.13 1.46 -15.40
CA GLY A 241 34.12 2.23 -16.08
C GLY A 241 32.88 2.44 -15.17
N VAL A 242 31.93 3.23 -15.66
CA VAL A 242 30.65 3.45 -15.03
C VAL A 242 29.54 3.20 -16.05
N GLN A 243 28.55 2.43 -15.66
CA GLN A 243 27.30 2.29 -16.41
C GLN A 243 26.15 2.75 -15.55
N GLN A 244 25.17 3.30 -16.20
CA GLN A 244 23.94 3.80 -15.62
C GLN A 244 22.79 2.89 -16.01
N THR A 245 22.08 2.36 -15.00
CA THR A 245 20.92 1.50 -15.20
C THR A 245 19.68 2.20 -14.68
N THR A 246 18.65 2.30 -15.52
CA THR A 246 17.36 2.87 -15.10
C THR A 246 16.45 1.75 -14.61
N PHE A 247 15.84 1.96 -13.47
CA PHE A 247 14.86 1.04 -12.90
C PHE A 247 13.51 1.75 -12.79
N GLU A 248 12.43 1.03 -13.05
CA GLU A 248 11.10 1.40 -12.61
C GLU A 248 10.87 0.82 -11.22
N VAL A 249 10.69 1.70 -10.26
CA VAL A 249 10.40 1.35 -8.87
C VAL A 249 8.93 1.63 -8.61
N VAL A 250 8.21 0.61 -8.16
CA VAL A 250 6.81 0.73 -7.74
C VAL A 250 6.76 0.63 -6.23
N THR A 251 6.12 1.61 -5.63
CA THR A 251 5.84 1.59 -4.19
C THR A 251 4.34 1.49 -3.94
N LYS A 252 3.96 0.78 -2.89
CA LYS A 252 2.59 0.67 -2.38
C LYS A 252 2.59 1.18 -0.94
N ASP A 253 1.84 2.23 -0.67
CA ASP A 253 1.83 2.94 0.62
C ASP A 253 3.25 3.32 1.11
N GLY A 254 4.10 3.77 0.18
CA GLY A 254 5.49 4.15 0.45
C GLY A 254 6.47 2.99 0.57
N GLN A 255 6.02 1.74 0.57
CA GLN A 255 6.89 0.56 0.58
C GLN A 255 7.17 0.06 -0.82
N GLN A 256 8.44 -0.21 -1.12
CA GLN A 256 8.82 -0.74 -2.43
C GLN A 256 8.31 -2.18 -2.61
N VAL A 257 7.47 -2.38 -3.62
CA VAL A 257 6.91 -3.69 -3.98
C VAL A 257 7.57 -4.29 -5.22
N SER A 258 8.11 -3.45 -6.09
CA SER A 258 8.90 -3.94 -7.23
C SER A 258 9.99 -2.96 -7.65
N LYS A 259 11.05 -3.48 -8.27
CA LYS A 259 12.13 -2.74 -8.91
C LYS A 259 12.56 -3.49 -10.16
N ASN A 260 12.16 -2.99 -11.30
CA ASN A 260 12.41 -3.64 -12.59
C ASN A 260 13.32 -2.78 -13.46
N GLN A 261 14.32 -3.40 -14.08
CA GLN A 261 15.18 -2.68 -15.02
C GLN A 261 14.41 -2.29 -16.28
N VAL A 262 14.56 -1.04 -16.70
CA VAL A 262 13.93 -0.48 -17.90
C VAL A 262 15.01 -0.21 -18.95
N GLY A 263 15.03 -1.01 -20.00
CA GLY A 263 16.00 -0.89 -21.07
C GLY A 263 17.37 -1.48 -20.72
N ALA A 264 18.33 -1.32 -21.62
CA ALA A 264 19.71 -1.75 -21.42
C ALA A 264 20.50 -0.71 -20.60
N PRO A 265 21.49 -1.14 -19.78
CA PRO A 265 22.40 -0.23 -19.11
C PRO A 265 23.13 0.65 -20.13
N LYS A 266 23.30 1.92 -19.82
CA LYS A 266 24.04 2.88 -20.64
C LYS A 266 25.43 3.08 -20.05
N VAL A 267 26.48 2.77 -20.80
CA VAL A 267 27.86 3.09 -20.40
C VAL A 267 28.03 4.61 -20.46
N THR A 268 28.32 5.22 -19.33
CA THR A 268 28.62 6.66 -19.21
C THR A 268 30.11 6.94 -19.23
N THR A 269 30.90 6.01 -18.68
CA THR A 269 32.36 6.05 -18.74
C THR A 269 32.84 4.66 -19.07
N PRO A 270 33.51 4.47 -20.22
CA PRO A 270 34.08 3.16 -20.57
C PRO A 270 35.23 2.81 -19.62
N PRO A 271 35.40 1.53 -19.27
CA PRO A 271 36.56 1.10 -18.50
C PRO A 271 37.84 1.26 -19.31
N VAL A 272 38.95 1.51 -18.63
CA VAL A 272 40.31 1.50 -19.23
C VAL A 272 40.96 0.17 -18.90
N THR A 273 41.35 -0.58 -19.94
CA THR A 273 42.02 -1.86 -19.78
C THR A 273 43.37 -1.69 -19.09
N GLN A 274 43.65 -2.50 -18.08
CA GLN A 274 45.01 -2.59 -17.51
C GLN A 274 45.91 -3.32 -18.47
N VAL A 275 47.08 -2.73 -18.80
CA VAL A 275 48.11 -3.39 -19.55
C VAL A 275 49.31 -3.65 -18.61
N GLN A 276 49.72 -4.91 -18.54
CA GLN A 276 50.81 -5.33 -17.69
C GLN A 276 51.77 -6.25 -18.44
N VAL A 277 53.02 -6.24 -18.04
CA VAL A 277 54.05 -7.14 -18.51
C VAL A 277 54.40 -8.12 -17.39
N THR A 278 54.35 -9.43 -17.69
CA THR A 278 54.65 -10.48 -16.70
C THR A 278 56.01 -11.11 -17.07
N GLY A 279 56.89 -11.24 -16.09
CA GLY A 279 58.20 -11.79 -16.27
C GLY A 279 58.22 -13.31 -16.53
N THR A 280 59.04 -13.74 -17.48
CA THR A 280 59.29 -15.16 -17.78
C THR A 280 60.72 -15.59 -17.51
N LYS A 281 61.64 -14.62 -17.21
CA LYS A 281 63.04 -14.90 -16.91
C LYS A 281 63.16 -15.70 -15.61
N GLU A 282 63.84 -16.84 -15.70
CA GLU A 282 64.11 -17.63 -14.49
C GLU A 282 64.98 -16.81 -13.53
N LYS A 283 64.52 -16.72 -12.29
CA LYS A 283 65.27 -16.04 -11.23
C LYS A 283 66.57 -16.83 -10.97
N PRO A 284 67.75 -16.21 -10.96
CA PRO A 284 68.94 -16.90 -10.62
C PRO A 284 68.78 -17.68 -9.33
N ALA A 285 69.14 -18.97 -9.34
CA ALA A 285 69.11 -19.73 -8.09
C ALA A 285 70.00 -18.99 -7.08
N PRO A 286 69.56 -18.88 -5.79
CA PRO A 286 70.40 -18.30 -4.77
C PRO A 286 71.76 -18.92 -4.83
N ALA A 287 72.81 -18.13 -4.91
CA ALA A 287 74.19 -18.63 -4.93
C ALA A 287 74.34 -19.61 -3.75
N ALA A 288 74.76 -20.84 -4.06
CA ALA A 288 75.00 -21.89 -3.06
C ALA A 288 75.87 -21.27 -1.95
N ALA A 289 75.40 -21.28 -0.72
CA ALA A 289 76.20 -20.80 0.38
C ALA A 289 77.49 -21.60 0.45
N PRO A 290 78.66 -20.95 0.65
CA PRO A 290 79.94 -21.66 0.66
C PRO A 290 79.90 -22.82 1.66
N ALA A 291 80.33 -24.01 1.23
CA ALA A 291 80.31 -25.21 2.07
C ALA A 291 81.11 -24.96 3.34
N VAL A 292 80.43 -24.94 4.48
CA VAL A 292 81.12 -24.82 5.79
C VAL A 292 81.47 -26.24 6.25
N GLY A 293 82.75 -26.52 6.42
CA GLY A 293 83.20 -27.83 6.83
C GLY A 293 82.54 -28.38 8.06
N GLY A 294 82.32 -29.69 8.19
CA GLY A 294 81.71 -30.34 9.33
C GLY A 294 82.52 -30.09 10.60
N GLY A 295 81.86 -29.80 11.70
CA GLY A 295 82.48 -29.48 13.01
C GLY A 295 82.73 -28.00 13.28
N SER A 296 82.05 -27.10 12.60
CA SER A 296 82.14 -25.68 12.79
C SER A 296 81.57 -25.26 14.17
N VAL A 297 81.97 -24.10 14.67
CA VAL A 297 81.38 -23.49 15.88
C VAL A 297 79.84 -23.42 15.84
N TRP A 298 79.28 -23.27 14.64
CA TRP A 298 77.84 -23.21 14.39
C TRP A 298 77.16 -24.55 14.64
N ASP A 299 77.86 -25.69 14.37
CA ASP A 299 77.31 -27.02 14.71
C ASP A 299 77.24 -27.24 16.21
N ALA A 300 78.20 -26.72 16.96
CA ALA A 300 78.19 -26.75 18.42
C ALA A 300 77.07 -25.90 19.00
N ILE A 301 76.81 -24.70 18.41
CA ILE A 301 75.66 -23.86 18.79
C ILE A 301 74.37 -24.56 18.46
N ALA A 302 74.19 -25.10 17.26
CA ALA A 302 73.00 -25.82 16.84
C ALA A 302 72.75 -27.06 17.72
N LYS A 303 73.79 -27.77 18.11
CA LYS A 303 73.64 -28.89 19.04
C LYS A 303 73.15 -28.44 20.42
N CYS A 304 73.53 -27.24 20.85
CA CYS A 304 73.07 -26.66 22.11
C CYS A 304 71.65 -26.10 22.00
N GLU A 305 71.28 -25.41 20.89
CA GLU A 305 70.01 -24.71 20.72
C GLU A 305 68.88 -25.66 20.31
N SER A 306 69.18 -26.65 19.47
CA SER A 306 68.18 -27.52 18.80
C SER A 306 68.49 -29.03 18.90
N GLY A 307 69.50 -29.39 19.64
CA GLY A 307 70.00 -30.77 19.62
C GLY A 307 70.67 -31.16 18.31
N GLY A 308 71.00 -30.21 17.45
CA GLY A 308 71.60 -30.43 16.13
C GLY A 308 70.58 -30.66 15.02
N ASN A 309 69.31 -30.45 15.28
CA ASN A 309 68.25 -30.59 14.28
C ASN A 309 68.07 -29.28 13.49
N TRP A 310 68.65 -29.22 12.30
CA TRP A 310 68.57 -28.04 11.41
C TRP A 310 67.19 -27.76 10.83
N SER A 311 66.26 -28.73 10.85
CA SER A 311 64.90 -28.57 10.35
C SER A 311 63.87 -28.40 11.47
N ILE A 312 64.30 -28.14 12.71
CA ILE A 312 63.40 -28.09 13.87
C ILE A 312 62.41 -26.91 13.78
N ASN A 313 61.15 -27.20 14.05
CA ASN A 313 60.09 -26.26 14.20
C ASN A 313 59.08 -26.82 15.22
N THR A 314 59.18 -26.39 16.44
CA THR A 314 58.31 -26.83 17.53
C THR A 314 57.11 -25.91 17.79
N GLY A 315 56.94 -24.87 16.98
CA GLY A 315 55.87 -23.89 17.15
C GLY A 315 56.12 -22.83 18.28
N ASN A 316 57.33 -22.81 18.85
CA ASN A 316 57.71 -21.88 19.91
C ASN A 316 58.16 -20.49 19.38
N GLY A 317 58.00 -20.24 18.08
CA GLY A 317 58.41 -18.98 17.41
C GLY A 317 59.85 -18.92 16.98
N TYR A 318 60.65 -19.99 17.18
CA TYR A 318 62.04 -20.12 16.74
C TYR A 318 62.21 -21.30 15.79
N TYR A 319 63.01 -21.10 14.79
CA TYR A 319 63.10 -22.00 13.63
C TYR A 319 64.55 -22.40 13.30
N GLY A 320 64.72 -23.64 12.87
CA GLY A 320 65.96 -24.18 12.40
C GLY A 320 66.98 -24.48 13.48
N GLY A 321 68.11 -25.05 13.10
CA GLY A 321 69.18 -25.51 14.00
C GLY A 321 69.72 -24.46 14.96
N LEU A 322 69.74 -23.22 14.52
CA LEU A 322 70.24 -22.07 15.27
C LEU A 322 69.13 -21.23 15.92
N GLN A 323 67.89 -21.70 15.91
CA GLN A 323 66.74 -21.13 16.57
C GLN A 323 66.54 -19.62 16.27
N PHE A 324 66.43 -19.31 14.97
CA PHE A 324 66.12 -17.96 14.50
C PHE A 324 64.66 -17.60 14.79
N SER A 325 64.38 -16.39 15.26
CA SER A 325 63.09 -15.81 15.08
C SER A 325 62.84 -15.50 13.58
N GLN A 326 61.58 -15.54 13.12
CA GLN A 326 61.26 -15.28 11.73
C GLN A 326 61.68 -13.84 11.32
N GLY A 327 61.59 -12.89 12.25
CA GLY A 327 62.03 -11.49 12.03
C GLY A 327 63.54 -11.41 11.81
N THR A 328 64.35 -11.99 12.69
CA THR A 328 65.81 -12.00 12.58
C THR A 328 66.24 -12.74 11.28
N TRP A 329 65.63 -13.88 11.02
CA TRP A 329 65.92 -14.68 9.77
C TRP A 329 65.82 -13.81 8.51
N ARG A 330 64.65 -13.09 8.38
CA ARG A 330 64.42 -12.26 7.18
C ARG A 330 65.31 -11.00 7.18
N ALA A 331 65.48 -10.36 8.31
CA ALA A 331 66.25 -9.14 8.41
C ALA A 331 67.72 -9.34 7.95
N TYR A 332 68.28 -10.52 8.13
CA TYR A 332 69.63 -10.86 7.72
C TYR A 332 69.73 -11.67 6.41
N GLY A 333 68.61 -11.67 5.64
CA GLY A 333 68.61 -12.18 4.25
C GLY A 333 68.23 -13.66 4.08
N GLY A 334 67.63 -14.27 5.09
CA GLY A 334 67.09 -15.62 4.98
C GLY A 334 65.77 -15.61 4.23
N ALA A 335 65.56 -16.52 3.30
CA ALA A 335 64.32 -16.72 2.55
C ALA A 335 63.46 -17.79 3.20
N GLY A 336 62.12 -17.64 3.14
CA GLY A 336 61.17 -18.59 3.75
C GLY A 336 61.30 -18.73 5.25
N SER A 337 61.37 -19.95 5.75
CA SER A 337 61.60 -20.28 7.18
C SER A 337 62.99 -20.88 7.38
N ALA A 338 63.64 -20.51 8.46
CA ALA A 338 64.95 -21.10 8.79
C ALA A 338 64.88 -22.64 8.95
N SER A 339 63.77 -23.20 9.38
CA SER A 339 63.58 -24.65 9.48
C SER A 339 63.50 -25.40 8.14
N SER A 340 63.25 -24.64 7.04
CA SER A 340 63.22 -25.18 5.68
C SER A 340 64.50 -24.89 4.90
N ALA A 341 65.40 -24.11 5.46
CA ALA A 341 66.68 -23.74 4.86
C ALA A 341 67.77 -24.81 5.14
N SER A 342 68.74 -24.90 4.24
CA SER A 342 69.90 -25.80 4.43
C SER A 342 70.73 -25.34 5.65
N ARG A 343 71.50 -26.28 6.20
CA ARG A 343 72.46 -25.98 7.30
C ARG A 343 73.39 -24.82 6.89
N GLU A 344 73.92 -24.88 5.67
CA GLU A 344 74.87 -23.90 5.10
C GLU A 344 74.20 -22.50 5.04
N GLU A 345 72.94 -22.42 4.60
CA GLU A 345 72.20 -21.16 4.53
C GLU A 345 71.91 -20.59 5.93
N GLN A 346 71.55 -21.44 6.85
CA GLN A 346 71.36 -21.00 8.25
C GLN A 346 72.67 -20.48 8.85
N ILE A 347 73.79 -21.13 8.58
CA ILE A 347 75.10 -20.66 9.06
C ILE A 347 75.47 -19.32 8.38
N ALA A 348 75.27 -19.20 7.09
CA ALA A 348 75.55 -17.94 6.38
C ALA A 348 74.73 -16.73 6.93
N VAL A 349 73.48 -16.98 7.30
CA VAL A 349 72.65 -15.94 7.97
C VAL A 349 73.16 -15.69 9.41
N ALA A 350 73.50 -16.77 10.14
CA ALA A 350 74.05 -16.66 11.51
C ALA A 350 75.37 -15.85 11.55
N GLN A 351 76.22 -16.03 10.59
CA GLN A 351 77.46 -15.25 10.48
C GLN A 351 77.17 -13.73 10.35
N LYS A 352 76.14 -13.36 9.57
CA LYS A 352 75.75 -11.97 9.43
C LYS A 352 75.14 -11.44 10.76
N VAL A 353 74.32 -12.23 11.42
CA VAL A 353 73.78 -11.89 12.73
C VAL A 353 74.88 -11.72 13.77
N GLN A 354 75.83 -12.63 13.80
CA GLN A 354 76.98 -12.59 14.69
C GLN A 354 77.87 -11.37 14.42
N ALA A 355 78.12 -11.02 13.15
CA ALA A 355 78.86 -9.85 12.80
C ALA A 355 78.19 -8.55 13.30
N ALA A 356 76.89 -8.49 13.30
CA ALA A 356 76.10 -7.31 13.70
C ALA A 356 75.83 -7.27 15.19
N GLN A 357 75.53 -8.39 15.84
CA GLN A 357 75.04 -8.48 17.25
C GLN A 357 76.04 -9.21 18.17
N GLY A 358 77.09 -9.71 17.63
CA GLY A 358 78.05 -10.52 18.38
C GLY A 358 77.49 -11.88 18.81
N TRP A 359 78.21 -12.57 19.68
CA TRP A 359 77.76 -13.86 20.23
C TRP A 359 76.57 -13.73 21.21
N GLY A 360 76.18 -12.52 21.51
CA GLY A 360 75.00 -12.21 22.31
C GLY A 360 73.67 -12.59 21.69
N ALA A 361 73.64 -12.86 20.38
CA ALA A 361 72.45 -13.36 19.68
C ALA A 361 72.01 -14.74 20.15
N TRP A 362 72.94 -15.56 20.68
CA TRP A 362 72.68 -16.89 21.25
C TRP A 362 73.18 -16.95 22.71
N PRO A 363 72.61 -16.22 23.64
CA PRO A 363 73.23 -15.91 24.93
C PRO A 363 73.48 -17.13 25.82
N SER A 364 72.55 -18.10 25.75
CA SER A 364 72.63 -19.32 26.56
C SER A 364 73.71 -20.27 26.09
N CYS A 365 73.69 -20.59 24.81
CA CYS A 365 74.56 -21.58 24.23
C CYS A 365 75.98 -21.07 23.99
N THR A 366 76.16 -19.80 23.60
CA THR A 366 77.48 -19.21 23.44
C THR A 366 78.24 -19.06 24.77
N ARG A 367 77.52 -18.82 25.89
CA ARG A 367 78.12 -18.87 27.24
C ARG A 367 78.56 -20.25 27.64
N LYS A 368 77.77 -21.29 27.38
CA LYS A 368 78.09 -22.70 27.67
C LYS A 368 79.29 -23.17 26.83
N LEU A 369 79.48 -22.65 25.63
CA LEU A 369 80.54 -22.98 24.75
C LEU A 369 81.81 -22.10 24.90
N GLY A 370 81.84 -21.17 25.87
CA GLY A 370 82.97 -20.30 26.14
C GLY A 370 83.26 -19.28 25.04
N LEU A 371 82.27 -18.89 24.24
CA LEU A 371 82.38 -17.93 23.11
C LEU A 371 82.14 -16.47 23.53
N ARG A 372 81.68 -16.25 24.79
CA ARG A 372 81.48 -14.93 25.42
C ARG A 372 81.74 -14.93 26.89
#